data_44d8d6dd0a3fbdd592179ab8cc872f58
#
_entry.id   44d8d6dd0a3fbdd592179ab8cc872f58
#
_cell.length_a   1.000
_cell.length_b   1.000
_cell.length_c   1.000
_cell.angle_alpha   90.00
_cell.angle_beta   90.00
_cell.angle_gamma   90.00
#
_symmetry.space_group_name_H-M   'P 1'
#
loop_
_entity.id
_entity.type
_entity.pdbx_description
1 polymer ?
#
loop_
_entity_poly.entity_id
_entity_poly.type
_entity_poly.pdbx_seq_one_letter_code
_entity_poly.pdbx_strand_id
1 'polypeptide(L)'
;MISHQFYALILLPVFSVTVIAGCQQSSRKDGVLNVWVHAGQDAERKTLEQQVNQFNATHAQKGTKIELTFIPEGSYNAQVQAAALSKDLPDILEFDGPFVYNYVWQQNLIPLDNLISPEVRQDLLPSILQQGTFKGKLYSVGTFDSGLGLYGNRKLLQTAGVRIPKGTQDAWSSSEFNQALTALAQKDRDRQVLDLKLNYKGEWFTYGFSPIVQSAGGDLIQRNTYKTAQGSLNGSAAVGVMQQLQNWIQNGYVDPNIDDAAFAKERVALSWVGHWVYKDYAKALGKNLVVLPLPNFGKGSKTAQGSWNWGITKNCQDQKAAMKFLEFLLQPQEVLAMANANGAVPGTKRAIAQSPLYAPGGPLRLFSEQLLTGQTVPRPQTPAYPVITTAFQEAFANIRNGLKVQAALDKATTTIDLDIQDNQGYPEVKSMASKL
;
A
#
# COMPACT_ATOMS: atom_id res chain seq x y z
N MET A 1 15.74 71.58 51.77
CA MET A 1 16.47 71.18 50.55
C MET A 1 15.62 70.11 49.91
N ILE A 2 14.84 70.50 48.91
CA ILE A 2 13.88 69.62 48.21
C ILE A 2 14.47 69.33 46.81
N SER A 3 14.80 68.08 46.54
CA SER A 3 15.32 67.61 45.25
C SER A 3 14.17 67.22 44.36
N HIS A 4 13.98 67.91 43.23
CA HIS A 4 13.02 67.53 42.18
C HIS A 4 13.69 66.56 41.21
N GLN A 5 13.13 65.36 41.09
CA GLN A 5 13.46 64.44 40.02
C GLN A 5 12.46 64.62 38.87
N PHE A 6 13.00 65.00 37.70
CA PHE A 6 12.24 65.01 36.41
C PHE A 6 12.17 63.61 35.84
N TYR A 7 10.99 63.16 35.61
CA TYR A 7 10.73 61.93 34.78
C TYR A 7 10.54 62.38 33.32
N ALA A 8 11.46 61.98 32.48
CA ALA A 8 11.29 62.09 31.02
C ALA A 8 10.47 60.91 30.47
N LEU A 9 9.31 61.19 29.91
CA LEU A 9 8.49 60.23 29.18
C LEU A 9 9.09 60.04 27.79
N ILE A 10 9.64 58.84 27.53
CA ILE A 10 10.06 58.43 26.18
C ILE A 10 8.88 57.79 25.49
N LEU A 11 8.29 58.48 24.51
CA LEU A 11 7.32 57.93 23.58
C LEU A 11 8.04 57.09 22.50
N LEU A 12 7.91 55.80 22.56
CA LEU A 12 8.34 54.89 21.49
C LEU A 12 7.22 54.79 20.43
N PRO A 13 7.53 55.01 19.14
CA PRO A 13 6.53 54.78 18.09
C PRO A 13 6.37 53.27 17.87
N VAL A 14 5.14 52.77 18.03
CA VAL A 14 4.75 51.43 17.66
C VAL A 14 4.66 51.35 16.11
N PHE A 15 5.68 50.79 15.48
CA PHE A 15 5.61 50.41 14.08
C PHE A 15 4.77 49.13 13.95
N SER A 16 3.50 49.27 13.53
CA SER A 16 2.67 48.16 13.14
C SER A 16 3.19 47.59 11.81
N VAL A 17 3.97 46.53 11.88
CA VAL A 17 4.34 45.73 10.70
C VAL A 17 3.11 44.89 10.33
N THR A 18 2.35 45.34 9.34
CA THR A 18 1.28 44.54 8.70
C THR A 18 1.98 43.44 7.87
N VAL A 19 2.10 42.24 8.44
CA VAL A 19 2.50 41.06 7.69
C VAL A 19 1.31 40.70 6.78
N ILE A 20 1.37 41.14 5.55
CA ILE A 20 0.52 40.61 4.49
C ILE A 20 1.03 39.20 4.22
N ALA A 21 0.44 38.20 4.88
CA ALA A 21 0.57 36.80 4.47
C ALA A 21 -0.15 36.65 3.13
N GLY A 22 0.55 36.95 2.06
CA GLY A 22 0.14 36.60 0.71
C GLY A 22 0.11 35.07 0.64
N CYS A 23 -1.10 34.47 0.61
CA CYS A 23 -1.26 33.12 0.10
C CYS A 23 -0.74 33.15 -1.35
N GLN A 24 0.51 32.72 -1.53
CA GLN A 24 1.08 32.51 -2.84
C GLN A 24 0.42 31.25 -3.38
N GLN A 25 -0.75 31.42 -3.99
CA GLN A 25 -1.35 30.41 -4.86
C GLN A 25 -0.33 30.20 -5.97
N SER A 26 0.35 29.05 -5.96
CA SER A 26 1.32 28.72 -7.01
C SER A 26 0.57 28.80 -8.34
N SER A 27 0.92 29.79 -9.17
CA SER A 27 0.34 29.93 -10.49
C SER A 27 0.67 28.65 -11.26
N ARG A 28 -0.33 27.81 -11.52
CA ARG A 28 -0.18 26.62 -12.37
C ARG A 28 0.32 27.09 -13.73
N LYS A 29 1.42 26.49 -14.18
CA LYS A 29 1.97 26.77 -15.51
C LYS A 29 1.07 26.12 -16.55
N ASP A 30 0.66 26.86 -17.55
CA ASP A 30 -0.14 26.33 -18.65
C ASP A 30 0.57 25.14 -19.32
N GLY A 31 -0.18 24.06 -19.56
CA GLY A 31 0.33 22.85 -20.19
C GLY A 31 1.19 21.95 -19.29
N VAL A 32 1.35 22.28 -18.00
CA VAL A 32 2.06 21.41 -17.03
C VAL A 32 1.05 20.68 -16.16
N LEU A 33 1.16 19.35 -16.12
CA LEU A 33 0.42 18.48 -15.21
C LEU A 33 1.33 18.06 -14.08
N ASN A 34 0.95 18.41 -12.86
CA ASN A 34 1.66 18.02 -11.64
C ASN A 34 1.18 16.65 -11.18
N VAL A 35 2.11 15.76 -10.90
CA VAL A 35 1.83 14.37 -10.55
C VAL A 35 2.54 14.03 -9.24
N TRP A 36 1.79 13.62 -8.24
CA TRP A 36 2.36 13.10 -6.99
C TRP A 36 2.42 11.59 -7.03
N VAL A 37 3.59 11.07 -6.68
CA VAL A 37 3.88 9.64 -6.68
C VAL A 37 4.60 9.24 -5.39
N HIS A 38 4.44 7.99 -4.98
CA HIS A 38 5.21 7.46 -3.86
C HIS A 38 6.69 7.30 -4.23
N ALA A 39 7.57 7.37 -3.24
CA ALA A 39 9.00 7.32 -3.49
C ALA A 39 9.47 5.94 -3.98
N GLY A 40 8.82 4.84 -3.62
CA GLY A 40 9.10 3.48 -4.08
C GLY A 40 10.57 3.04 -3.96
N GLN A 41 10.90 1.96 -4.64
CA GLN A 41 12.29 1.48 -4.78
C GLN A 41 13.06 2.29 -5.84
N ASP A 42 14.39 2.35 -5.74
CA ASP A 42 15.23 3.11 -6.69
C ASP A 42 15.01 2.71 -8.15
N ALA A 43 14.84 1.40 -8.42
CA ALA A 43 14.59 0.91 -9.77
C ALA A 43 13.22 1.36 -10.30
N GLU A 44 12.23 1.41 -9.45
CA GLU A 44 10.87 1.87 -9.76
C GLU A 44 10.85 3.37 -10.09
N ARG A 45 11.47 4.21 -9.24
CA ARG A 45 11.61 5.64 -9.49
C ARG A 45 12.31 5.94 -10.82
N LYS A 46 13.46 5.30 -11.07
CA LYS A 46 14.21 5.47 -12.33
C LYS A 46 13.38 5.07 -13.55
N THR A 47 12.60 4.00 -13.44
CA THR A 47 11.72 3.58 -14.54
C THR A 47 10.64 4.61 -14.79
N LEU A 48 9.98 5.10 -13.75
CA LEU A 48 8.95 6.13 -13.89
C LEU A 48 9.52 7.44 -14.45
N GLU A 49 10.69 7.88 -13.99
CA GLU A 49 11.40 9.05 -14.55
C GLU A 49 11.70 8.87 -16.05
N GLN A 50 12.13 7.69 -16.48
CA GLN A 50 12.36 7.37 -17.89
C GLN A 50 11.06 7.43 -18.69
N GLN A 51 9.98 6.86 -18.17
CA GLN A 51 8.65 6.90 -18.80
C GLN A 51 8.14 8.34 -18.95
N VAL A 52 8.29 9.16 -17.93
CA VAL A 52 7.90 10.59 -17.99
C VAL A 52 8.77 11.36 -18.99
N ASN A 53 10.07 11.12 -19.02
CA ASN A 53 10.96 11.73 -20.00
C ASN A 53 10.58 11.36 -21.44
N GLN A 54 10.22 10.09 -21.69
CA GLN A 54 9.76 9.60 -23.00
C GLN A 54 8.42 10.24 -23.38
N PHE A 55 7.45 10.31 -22.45
CA PHE A 55 6.18 10.99 -22.67
C PHE A 55 6.40 12.47 -23.01
N ASN A 56 7.18 13.17 -22.20
CA ASN A 56 7.47 14.60 -22.38
C ASN A 56 8.18 14.88 -23.71
N ALA A 57 9.11 14.04 -24.15
CA ALA A 57 9.81 14.20 -25.43
C ALA A 57 8.86 14.24 -26.63
N THR A 58 7.71 13.56 -26.54
CA THR A 58 6.72 13.47 -27.63
C THR A 58 5.53 14.40 -27.47
N HIS A 59 5.26 14.88 -26.25
CA HIS A 59 4.04 15.63 -25.91
C HIS A 59 4.30 17.08 -25.46
N ALA A 60 5.48 17.42 -24.91
CA ALA A 60 5.74 18.78 -24.42
C ALA A 60 5.63 19.85 -25.52
N GLN A 61 6.10 19.54 -26.75
CA GLN A 61 5.96 20.44 -27.90
C GLN A 61 4.49 20.62 -28.35
N LYS A 62 3.60 19.72 -27.93
CA LYS A 62 2.15 19.75 -28.16
C LYS A 62 1.37 20.40 -27.01
N GLY A 63 2.08 21.01 -26.06
CA GLY A 63 1.49 21.75 -24.95
C GLY A 63 1.18 20.90 -23.70
N THR A 64 1.71 19.68 -23.57
CA THR A 64 1.52 18.85 -22.36
C THR A 64 2.86 18.38 -21.81
N LYS A 65 3.19 18.76 -20.57
CA LYS A 65 4.37 18.33 -19.84
C LYS A 65 3.99 17.74 -18.48
N ILE A 66 4.58 16.63 -18.11
CA ILE A 66 4.43 16.00 -16.78
C ILE A 66 5.58 16.45 -15.89
N GLU A 67 5.26 16.88 -14.67
CA GLU A 67 6.23 17.14 -13.59
C GLU A 67 5.89 16.23 -12.38
N LEU A 68 6.89 15.40 -11.97
CA LEU A 68 6.75 14.46 -10.86
C LEU A 68 7.17 15.11 -9.55
N THR A 69 6.43 14.78 -8.49
CA THR A 69 6.84 15.00 -7.10
C THR A 69 6.83 13.66 -6.37
N PHE A 70 8.00 13.19 -5.94
CA PHE A 70 8.13 11.98 -5.14
C PHE A 70 7.91 12.29 -3.67
N ILE A 71 6.99 11.56 -3.05
CA ILE A 71 6.63 11.71 -1.64
C ILE A 71 7.00 10.42 -0.89
N PRO A 72 7.72 10.52 0.25
CA PRO A 72 8.03 9.34 1.06
C PRO A 72 6.78 8.59 1.48
N GLU A 73 6.79 7.27 1.36
CA GLU A 73 5.67 6.36 1.61
C GLU A 73 5.03 6.58 2.99
N GLY A 74 5.87 6.70 4.03
CA GLY A 74 5.41 6.88 5.41
C GLY A 74 4.65 8.18 5.69
N SER A 75 4.74 9.20 4.81
CA SER A 75 4.05 10.48 4.91
C SER A 75 3.04 10.72 3.79
N TYR A 76 2.97 9.83 2.80
CA TYR A 76 2.19 10.03 1.58
C TYR A 76 0.72 10.34 1.85
N ASN A 77 0.04 9.45 2.58
CA ASN A 77 -1.39 9.61 2.86
C ASN A 77 -1.70 10.87 3.67
N ALA A 78 -0.85 11.24 4.64
CA ALA A 78 -1.01 12.46 5.42
C ALA A 78 -0.88 13.72 4.55
N GLN A 79 0.09 13.73 3.62
CA GLN A 79 0.28 14.86 2.69
C GLN A 79 -0.89 14.99 1.71
N VAL A 80 -1.39 13.89 1.16
CA VAL A 80 -2.58 13.90 0.27
C VAL A 80 -3.81 14.40 1.02
N GLN A 81 -4.04 13.95 2.27
CA GLN A 81 -5.17 14.44 3.08
C GLN A 81 -5.05 15.95 3.37
N ALA A 82 -3.87 16.44 3.72
CA ALA A 82 -3.65 17.87 3.94
C ALA A 82 -3.90 18.69 2.67
N ALA A 83 -3.40 18.24 1.52
CA ALA A 83 -3.63 18.88 0.23
C ALA A 83 -5.12 18.85 -0.19
N ALA A 84 -5.83 17.76 0.12
CA ALA A 84 -7.25 17.68 -0.14
C ALA A 84 -8.05 18.72 0.66
N LEU A 85 -7.70 18.92 1.94
CA LEU A 85 -8.32 19.92 2.81
C LEU A 85 -8.01 21.35 2.34
N SER A 86 -6.78 21.64 1.93
CA SER A 86 -6.37 22.96 1.42
C SER A 86 -6.80 23.20 -0.03
N LYS A 87 -7.41 22.20 -0.71
CA LYS A 87 -7.80 22.23 -2.14
C LYS A 87 -6.61 22.42 -3.08
N ASP A 88 -5.45 21.92 -2.67
CA ASP A 88 -4.18 22.02 -3.41
C ASP A 88 -3.67 20.64 -3.87
N LEU A 89 -4.58 19.76 -4.27
CA LEU A 89 -4.23 18.47 -4.87
C LEU A 89 -3.55 18.68 -6.23
N PRO A 90 -2.57 17.84 -6.61
CA PRO A 90 -1.98 17.81 -7.94
C PRO A 90 -3.04 17.41 -8.99
N ASP A 91 -2.66 17.40 -10.27
CA ASP A 91 -3.57 16.99 -11.36
C ASP A 91 -3.79 15.47 -11.36
N ILE A 92 -2.74 14.72 -11.09
CA ILE A 92 -2.77 13.26 -11.01
C ILE A 92 -2.17 12.82 -9.68
N LEU A 93 -2.82 11.86 -9.05
CA LEU A 93 -2.32 11.15 -7.87
C LEU A 93 -2.02 9.69 -8.22
N GLU A 94 -0.84 9.22 -7.86
CA GLU A 94 -0.62 7.80 -7.60
C GLU A 94 -0.86 7.56 -6.12
N PHE A 95 -1.68 6.59 -5.74
CA PHE A 95 -2.03 6.31 -4.34
C PHE A 95 -2.26 4.83 -4.11
N ASP A 96 -2.11 4.39 -2.88
CA ASP A 96 -2.43 3.01 -2.52
C ASP A 96 -3.92 2.73 -2.70
N GLY A 97 -4.24 1.70 -3.48
CA GLY A 97 -5.56 1.42 -4.06
C GLY A 97 -6.77 1.57 -3.12
N PRO A 98 -6.74 1.05 -1.88
CA PRO A 98 -7.92 1.11 -1.00
C PRO A 98 -8.29 2.52 -0.54
N PHE A 99 -7.43 3.52 -0.74
CA PHE A 99 -7.77 4.92 -0.46
C PHE A 99 -8.73 5.52 -1.50
N VAL A 100 -8.92 4.89 -2.66
CA VAL A 100 -9.84 5.36 -3.70
C VAL A 100 -11.25 5.64 -3.16
N TYR A 101 -11.74 4.78 -2.28
CA TYR A 101 -13.11 4.89 -1.74
C TYR A 101 -13.29 6.15 -0.88
N ASN A 102 -12.29 6.49 -0.07
CA ASN A 102 -12.28 7.71 0.73
C ASN A 102 -12.12 8.95 -0.16
N TYR A 103 -11.18 8.93 -1.10
CA TYR A 103 -10.95 10.06 -2.01
C TYR A 103 -12.17 10.35 -2.91
N VAL A 104 -12.88 9.33 -3.36
CA VAL A 104 -14.12 9.49 -4.12
C VAL A 104 -15.25 10.04 -3.23
N TRP A 105 -15.39 9.51 -2.00
CA TRP A 105 -16.38 10.01 -1.05
C TRP A 105 -16.15 11.49 -0.72
N GLN A 106 -14.90 11.92 -0.58
CA GLN A 106 -14.50 13.32 -0.40
C GLN A 106 -14.59 14.15 -1.70
N GLN A 107 -14.99 13.58 -2.82
CA GLN A 107 -15.03 14.22 -4.13
C GLN A 107 -13.68 14.75 -4.62
N ASN A 108 -12.58 14.07 -4.29
CA ASN A 108 -11.24 14.46 -4.68
C ASN A 108 -10.81 13.88 -6.04
N LEU A 109 -11.44 12.79 -6.49
CA LEU A 109 -11.17 12.14 -7.77
C LEU A 109 -12.37 12.28 -8.72
N ILE A 110 -12.09 12.28 -10.02
CA ILE A 110 -13.11 12.26 -11.07
C ILE A 110 -13.28 10.85 -11.65
N PRO A 111 -14.49 10.49 -12.16
CA PRO A 111 -14.66 9.23 -12.87
C PRO A 111 -13.92 9.22 -14.20
N LEU A 112 -13.32 8.09 -14.55
CA LEU A 112 -12.51 7.90 -15.76
C LEU A 112 -13.30 7.29 -16.92
N ASP A 113 -14.55 6.86 -16.70
CA ASP A 113 -15.34 6.08 -17.67
C ASP A 113 -15.48 6.72 -19.06
N ASN A 114 -15.57 8.06 -19.11
CA ASN A 114 -15.69 8.83 -20.35
C ASN A 114 -14.33 9.31 -20.92
N LEU A 115 -13.24 9.00 -20.24
CA LEU A 115 -11.90 9.45 -20.59
C LEU A 115 -11.03 8.31 -21.11
N ILE A 116 -11.12 7.14 -20.45
CA ILE A 116 -10.32 5.96 -20.80
C ILE A 116 -10.83 5.33 -22.09
N SER A 117 -9.93 4.98 -23.01
CA SER A 117 -10.30 4.27 -24.23
C SER A 117 -10.80 2.85 -23.93
N PRO A 118 -11.77 2.36 -24.73
CA PRO A 118 -12.29 1.00 -24.55
C PRO A 118 -11.20 -0.08 -24.67
N GLU A 119 -10.21 0.13 -25.54
CA GLU A 119 -9.10 -0.80 -25.74
C GLU A 119 -8.24 -0.93 -24.48
N VAL A 120 -7.82 0.18 -23.87
CA VAL A 120 -7.04 0.18 -22.65
C VAL A 120 -7.83 -0.43 -21.49
N ARG A 121 -9.12 -0.05 -21.35
CA ARG A 121 -10.00 -0.60 -20.30
C ARG A 121 -10.16 -2.12 -20.40
N GLN A 122 -10.30 -2.67 -21.62
CA GLN A 122 -10.45 -4.10 -21.84
C GLN A 122 -9.16 -4.89 -21.56
N ASP A 123 -8.01 -4.26 -21.70
CA ASP A 123 -6.71 -4.87 -21.44
C ASP A 123 -6.37 -4.95 -19.95
N LEU A 124 -6.97 -4.10 -19.11
CA LEU A 124 -6.76 -4.14 -17.66
C LEU A 124 -7.15 -5.49 -17.06
N LEU A 125 -6.39 -5.93 -16.05
CA LEU A 125 -6.76 -7.11 -15.27
C LEU A 125 -8.07 -6.85 -14.49
N PRO A 126 -8.91 -7.89 -14.29
CA PRO A 126 -10.13 -7.77 -13.49
C PRO A 126 -9.88 -7.22 -12.08
N SER A 127 -8.75 -7.60 -11.45
CA SER A 127 -8.34 -7.12 -10.14
C SER A 127 -8.06 -5.61 -10.10
N ILE A 128 -7.43 -5.07 -11.15
CA ILE A 128 -7.19 -3.62 -11.31
C ILE A 128 -8.52 -2.86 -11.47
N LEU A 129 -9.40 -3.37 -12.34
CA LEU A 129 -10.73 -2.77 -12.52
C LEU A 129 -11.54 -2.79 -11.21
N GLN A 130 -11.51 -3.91 -10.49
CA GLN A 130 -12.21 -4.03 -9.20
C GLN A 130 -11.70 -3.03 -8.17
N GLN A 131 -10.38 -2.87 -8.05
CA GLN A 131 -9.78 -1.92 -7.11
C GLN A 131 -10.16 -0.48 -7.44
N GLY A 132 -10.13 -0.10 -8.72
CA GLY A 132 -10.40 1.25 -9.19
C GLY A 132 -11.89 1.61 -9.25
N THR A 133 -12.79 0.65 -9.09
CA THR A 133 -14.24 0.87 -9.26
C THR A 133 -14.92 1.11 -7.91
N PHE A 134 -15.66 2.21 -7.81
CA PHE A 134 -16.54 2.51 -6.69
C PHE A 134 -17.93 2.88 -7.21
N LYS A 135 -18.97 2.20 -6.68
CA LYS A 135 -20.38 2.41 -7.07
C LYS A 135 -20.60 2.38 -8.59
N GLY A 136 -19.97 1.44 -9.25
CA GLY A 136 -20.11 1.17 -10.70
C GLY A 136 -19.36 2.13 -11.62
N LYS A 137 -18.57 3.08 -11.08
CA LYS A 137 -17.73 3.99 -11.86
C LYS A 137 -16.26 3.74 -11.59
N LEU A 138 -15.43 3.82 -12.62
CA LEU A 138 -13.98 3.69 -12.53
C LEU A 138 -13.36 5.04 -12.14
N TYR A 139 -12.55 5.08 -11.10
CA TYR A 139 -11.88 6.29 -10.60
C TYR A 139 -10.37 6.19 -10.63
N SER A 140 -9.83 4.98 -10.73
CA SER A 140 -8.39 4.77 -10.82
C SER A 140 -8.04 3.56 -11.65
N VAL A 141 -6.79 3.53 -12.12
CA VAL A 141 -6.18 2.42 -12.85
C VAL A 141 -4.82 2.10 -12.23
N GLY A 142 -4.39 0.85 -12.32
CA GLY A 142 -3.06 0.41 -11.85
C GLY A 142 -2.23 -0.12 -13.00
N THR A 143 -0.94 0.22 -13.02
CA THR A 143 0.01 -0.35 -14.00
C THR A 143 0.45 -1.75 -13.60
N PHE A 144 0.28 -2.12 -12.35
CA PHE A 144 0.59 -3.43 -11.81
C PHE A 144 -0.35 -3.81 -10.65
N ASP A 145 -0.46 -5.09 -10.36
CA ASP A 145 -1.07 -5.62 -9.14
C ASP A 145 0.01 -6.20 -8.23
N SER A 146 -0.35 -6.52 -7.02
CA SER A 146 0.58 -6.91 -5.98
C SER A 146 0.07 -8.12 -5.19
N GLY A 147 0.99 -8.77 -4.50
CA GLY A 147 0.73 -9.85 -3.57
C GLY A 147 1.89 -10.05 -2.63
N LEU A 148 1.66 -10.83 -1.59
CA LEU A 148 2.66 -11.24 -0.62
C LEU A 148 3.01 -12.72 -0.79
N GLY A 149 4.25 -13.03 -0.51
CA GLY A 149 4.75 -14.38 -0.41
C GLY A 149 5.68 -14.55 0.80
N LEU A 150 6.06 -15.77 1.03
CA LEU A 150 7.09 -16.10 2.00
C LEU A 150 8.34 -16.50 1.20
N TYR A 151 9.36 -15.66 1.21
CA TYR A 151 10.66 -15.99 0.61
C TYR A 151 11.41 -16.90 1.56
N GLY A 152 12.01 -17.97 1.04
CA GLY A 152 12.76 -18.94 1.82
C GLY A 152 14.16 -19.17 1.28
N ASN A 153 15.11 -19.39 2.19
CA ASN A 153 16.43 -19.88 1.85
C ASN A 153 16.40 -21.42 1.81
N ARG A 154 16.40 -21.99 0.61
CA ARG A 154 16.32 -23.45 0.35
C ARG A 154 17.32 -24.25 1.18
N LYS A 155 18.58 -23.77 1.25
CA LYS A 155 19.65 -24.45 1.98
C LYS A 155 19.34 -24.52 3.48
N LEU A 156 18.90 -23.41 4.08
CA LEU A 156 18.57 -23.37 5.52
C LEU A 156 17.33 -24.22 5.82
N LEU A 157 16.30 -24.17 4.98
CA LEU A 157 15.10 -25.02 5.10
C LEU A 157 15.45 -26.50 5.06
N GLN A 158 16.27 -26.93 4.08
CA GLN A 158 16.73 -28.31 3.94
C GLN A 158 17.60 -28.75 5.12
N THR A 159 18.51 -27.91 5.59
CA THR A 159 19.37 -28.21 6.76
C THR A 159 18.54 -28.40 8.03
N ALA A 160 17.43 -27.71 8.17
CA ALA A 160 16.51 -27.87 9.29
C ALA A 160 15.46 -28.99 9.10
N GLY A 161 15.48 -29.69 7.97
CA GLY A 161 14.51 -30.74 7.63
C GLY A 161 13.11 -30.21 7.36
N VAL A 162 12.97 -28.94 6.99
CA VAL A 162 11.68 -28.29 6.77
C VAL A 162 11.20 -28.57 5.35
N ARG A 163 9.94 -29.00 5.20
CA ARG A 163 9.28 -29.20 3.93
C ARG A 163 9.17 -27.87 3.15
N ILE A 164 9.37 -27.90 1.85
CA ILE A 164 9.23 -26.75 0.97
C ILE A 164 7.92 -26.86 0.18
N PRO A 165 6.93 -25.99 0.40
CA PRO A 165 5.69 -25.96 -0.38
C PRO A 165 5.94 -25.76 -1.87
N LYS A 166 5.12 -26.42 -2.73
CA LYS A 166 5.31 -26.38 -4.19
C LYS A 166 4.36 -25.41 -4.92
N GLY A 167 3.42 -24.80 -4.20
CA GLY A 167 2.45 -23.87 -4.79
C GLY A 167 1.33 -23.51 -3.83
N THR A 168 0.38 -22.74 -4.31
CA THR A 168 -0.68 -22.12 -3.51
C THR A 168 -1.55 -23.13 -2.74
N GLN A 169 -1.76 -24.32 -3.30
CA GLN A 169 -2.57 -25.40 -2.69
C GLN A 169 -1.78 -26.23 -1.68
N ASP A 170 -0.46 -26.12 -1.66
CA ASP A 170 0.46 -26.86 -0.79
C ASP A 170 1.04 -26.00 0.33
N ALA A 171 0.37 -24.88 0.67
CA ALA A 171 0.82 -23.97 1.73
C ALA A 171 0.96 -24.73 3.07
N TRP A 172 1.93 -24.31 3.87
CA TRP A 172 2.01 -24.82 5.25
C TRP A 172 0.72 -24.51 6.00
N SER A 173 0.23 -25.46 6.78
CA SER A 173 -0.75 -25.19 7.82
C SER A 173 -0.13 -24.31 8.93
N SER A 174 -0.95 -23.71 9.78
CA SER A 174 -0.49 -22.98 10.98
C SER A 174 0.44 -23.83 11.86
N SER A 175 0.10 -25.12 12.05
CA SER A 175 0.94 -26.05 12.81
C SER A 175 2.29 -26.31 12.15
N GLU A 176 2.31 -26.60 10.82
CA GLU A 176 3.55 -26.83 10.08
C GLU A 176 4.44 -25.57 10.07
N PHE A 177 3.84 -24.38 9.96
CA PHE A 177 4.63 -23.14 10.00
C PHE A 177 5.28 -22.94 11.38
N ASN A 178 4.55 -23.15 12.47
CA ASN A 178 5.11 -23.07 13.81
C ASN A 178 6.22 -24.12 14.04
N GLN A 179 6.05 -25.34 13.52
CA GLN A 179 7.09 -26.39 13.56
C GLN A 179 8.30 -25.99 12.74
N ALA A 180 8.10 -25.39 11.55
CA ALA A 180 9.20 -24.89 10.71
C ALA A 180 10.00 -23.80 11.43
N LEU A 181 9.34 -22.81 12.05
CA LEU A 181 10.03 -21.78 12.84
C LEU A 181 10.85 -22.39 13.98
N THR A 182 10.27 -23.35 14.71
CA THR A 182 10.97 -24.05 15.81
C THR A 182 12.20 -24.84 15.31
N ALA A 183 12.04 -25.59 14.21
CA ALA A 183 13.13 -26.40 13.63
C ALA A 183 14.27 -25.52 13.10
N LEU A 184 13.93 -24.40 12.45
CA LEU A 184 14.90 -23.42 11.99
C LEU A 184 15.63 -22.77 13.17
N ALA A 185 14.91 -22.32 14.20
CA ALA A 185 15.49 -21.68 15.38
C ALA A 185 16.43 -22.61 16.19
N GLN A 186 16.21 -23.93 16.15
CA GLN A 186 17.14 -24.92 16.75
C GLN A 186 18.48 -25.04 16.01
N LYS A 187 18.51 -24.62 14.74
CA LYS A 187 19.73 -24.64 13.89
C LYS A 187 20.39 -23.28 13.77
N ASP A 188 19.73 -22.25 14.24
CA ASP A 188 20.19 -20.87 14.19
C ASP A 188 20.81 -20.43 15.52
N ARG A 189 21.89 -19.65 15.48
CA ARG A 189 22.64 -19.26 16.69
C ARG A 189 21.89 -18.28 17.57
N ASP A 190 21.20 -17.31 16.99
CA ASP A 190 20.46 -16.26 17.70
C ASP A 190 18.94 -16.53 17.68
N ARG A 191 18.50 -17.62 17.04
CA ARG A 191 17.13 -18.10 16.90
C ARG A 191 16.25 -17.21 16.04
N GLN A 192 16.77 -16.16 15.42
CA GLN A 192 16.04 -15.25 14.55
C GLN A 192 15.97 -15.85 13.14
N VAL A 193 14.80 -16.34 12.76
CA VAL A 193 14.65 -17.12 11.51
C VAL A 193 13.62 -16.53 10.56
N LEU A 194 12.89 -15.49 10.99
CA LEU A 194 11.79 -14.86 10.27
C LEU A 194 11.94 -13.34 10.22
N ASP A 195 12.02 -12.80 9.01
CA ASP A 195 11.95 -11.38 8.73
C ASP A 195 10.49 -10.98 8.43
N LEU A 196 9.89 -10.13 9.24
CA LEU A 196 8.54 -9.56 9.07
C LEU A 196 8.56 -8.12 8.57
N LYS A 197 9.72 -7.61 8.16
CA LYS A 197 9.88 -6.21 7.73
C LYS A 197 9.37 -5.22 8.78
N LEU A 198 9.72 -5.44 10.04
CA LEU A 198 9.29 -4.59 11.16
C LEU A 198 9.87 -3.19 11.13
N ASN A 199 10.86 -2.92 10.27
CA ASN A 199 11.42 -1.61 9.96
C ASN A 199 10.55 -0.80 8.97
N TYR A 200 9.63 -1.44 8.25
CA TYR A 200 8.68 -0.74 7.39
C TYR A 200 7.67 0.06 8.22
N LYS A 201 7.00 1.01 7.59
CA LYS A 201 6.09 1.94 8.26
C LYS A 201 4.76 2.07 7.50
N GLY A 202 3.81 2.73 8.14
CA GLY A 202 2.55 3.09 7.50
C GLY A 202 1.75 1.86 7.07
N GLU A 203 1.23 1.88 5.86
CA GLU A 203 0.31 0.90 5.30
C GLU A 203 0.84 -0.55 5.32
N TRP A 204 2.16 -0.73 5.44
CA TRP A 204 2.79 -2.05 5.51
C TRP A 204 2.12 -2.98 6.54
N PHE A 205 1.82 -2.49 7.74
CA PHE A 205 1.29 -3.35 8.79
C PHE A 205 -0.11 -3.87 8.46
N THR A 206 -0.93 -3.07 7.80
CA THR A 206 -2.25 -3.51 7.34
C THR A 206 -2.12 -4.41 6.11
N TYR A 207 -1.35 -3.98 5.10
CA TYR A 207 -1.13 -4.75 3.89
C TYR A 207 -0.43 -6.08 4.18
N GLY A 208 0.60 -6.07 5.03
CA GLY A 208 1.41 -7.24 5.35
C GLY A 208 0.70 -8.28 6.22
N PHE A 209 -0.16 -7.84 7.13
CA PHE A 209 -0.65 -8.71 8.20
C PHE A 209 -2.18 -8.88 8.27
N SER A 210 -2.98 -8.09 7.56
CA SER A 210 -4.42 -8.41 7.44
C SER A 210 -4.68 -9.79 6.81
N PRO A 211 -3.85 -10.30 5.87
CA PRO A 211 -4.03 -11.66 5.33
C PRO A 211 -3.95 -12.77 6.38
N ILE A 212 -3.17 -12.58 7.45
CA ILE A 212 -3.11 -13.56 8.57
C ILE A 212 -4.49 -13.66 9.23
N VAL A 213 -5.09 -12.49 9.51
CA VAL A 213 -6.43 -12.41 10.12
C VAL A 213 -7.48 -13.05 9.21
N GLN A 214 -7.43 -12.76 7.92
CA GLN A 214 -8.37 -13.28 6.92
C GLN A 214 -8.19 -14.78 6.69
N SER A 215 -6.94 -15.26 6.71
CA SER A 215 -6.64 -16.71 6.63
C SER A 215 -7.14 -17.48 7.85
N ALA A 216 -7.25 -16.84 9.01
CA ALA A 216 -7.84 -17.43 10.22
C ALA A 216 -9.37 -17.38 10.23
N GLY A 217 -10.00 -16.56 9.37
CA GLY A 217 -11.46 -16.38 9.30
C GLY A 217 -11.99 -15.13 10.00
N GLY A 218 -11.10 -14.22 10.43
CA GLY A 218 -11.42 -12.85 10.82
C GLY A 218 -11.36 -11.89 9.64
N ASP A 219 -11.51 -10.61 9.89
CA ASP A 219 -11.26 -9.53 8.92
C ASP A 219 -11.08 -8.19 9.66
N LEU A 220 -10.71 -7.15 8.92
CA LEU A 220 -10.56 -5.80 9.46
C LEU A 220 -11.90 -5.12 9.77
N ILE A 221 -12.97 -5.56 9.09
CA ILE A 221 -14.34 -5.05 9.22
C ILE A 221 -15.32 -6.09 8.68
N GLN A 222 -16.58 -6.03 9.06
CA GLN A 222 -17.64 -6.85 8.46
C GLN A 222 -17.89 -6.43 7.01
N ARG A 223 -17.47 -7.28 6.04
CA ARG A 223 -17.51 -6.97 4.58
C ARG A 223 -18.92 -6.85 3.99
N ASN A 224 -19.91 -7.49 4.60
CA ASN A 224 -21.29 -7.47 4.13
C ASN A 224 -21.99 -6.11 4.37
N THR A 225 -21.54 -5.36 5.36
CA THR A 225 -22.16 -4.09 5.75
C THR A 225 -21.23 -2.89 5.70
N TYR A 226 -19.94 -3.11 5.95
CA TYR A 226 -18.91 -2.07 6.19
C TYR A 226 -19.27 -1.10 7.32
N LYS A 227 -20.08 -1.55 8.31
CA LYS A 227 -20.59 -0.69 9.37
C LYS A 227 -19.96 -0.92 10.74
N THR A 228 -19.28 -2.03 10.93
CA THR A 228 -18.64 -2.35 12.21
C THR A 228 -17.48 -3.32 12.02
N ALA A 229 -16.44 -3.16 12.83
CA ALA A 229 -15.33 -4.09 12.96
C ALA A 229 -15.57 -5.14 14.06
N GLN A 230 -16.62 -4.95 14.88
CA GLN A 230 -16.97 -5.82 16.00
C GLN A 230 -17.21 -7.27 15.55
N GLY A 231 -16.54 -8.21 16.22
CA GLY A 231 -16.61 -9.64 15.94
C GLY A 231 -15.77 -10.09 14.73
N SER A 232 -15.39 -9.19 13.81
CA SER A 232 -14.49 -9.48 12.69
C SER A 232 -13.02 -9.26 13.08
N LEU A 233 -12.70 -8.07 13.61
CA LEU A 233 -11.34 -7.71 13.98
C LEU A 233 -10.97 -8.19 15.39
N ASN A 234 -11.90 -8.17 16.33
CA ASN A 234 -11.68 -8.58 17.71
C ASN A 234 -12.34 -9.92 18.08
N GLY A 235 -12.82 -10.67 17.08
CA GLY A 235 -13.35 -12.01 17.26
C GLY A 235 -12.25 -13.06 17.52
N SER A 236 -12.65 -14.24 18.00
CA SER A 236 -11.72 -15.30 18.40
C SER A 236 -10.71 -15.71 17.33
N ALA A 237 -11.11 -15.71 16.05
CA ALA A 237 -10.23 -16.04 14.93
C ALA A 237 -9.08 -15.01 14.78
N ALA A 238 -9.40 -13.73 14.80
CA ALA A 238 -8.42 -12.65 14.70
C ALA A 238 -7.50 -12.64 15.94
N VAL A 239 -8.08 -12.71 17.12
CA VAL A 239 -7.33 -12.74 18.39
C VAL A 239 -6.38 -13.94 18.43
N GLY A 240 -6.87 -15.14 18.06
CA GLY A 240 -6.06 -16.36 18.10
C GLY A 240 -4.85 -16.31 17.16
N VAL A 241 -5.00 -15.80 15.93
CA VAL A 241 -3.87 -15.72 14.99
C VAL A 241 -2.91 -14.57 15.33
N MET A 242 -3.40 -13.44 15.82
CA MET A 242 -2.53 -12.36 16.26
C MET A 242 -1.77 -12.72 17.54
N GLN A 243 -2.32 -13.62 18.38
CA GLN A 243 -1.59 -14.21 19.51
C GLN A 243 -0.44 -15.11 19.02
N GLN A 244 -0.64 -15.88 17.94
CA GLN A 244 0.46 -16.64 17.34
C GLN A 244 1.58 -15.71 16.84
N LEU A 245 1.25 -14.63 16.16
CA LEU A 245 2.22 -13.64 15.74
C LEU A 245 2.97 -13.03 16.94
N GLN A 246 2.27 -12.65 17.98
CA GLN A 246 2.90 -12.16 19.21
C GLN A 246 3.85 -13.21 19.82
N ASN A 247 3.46 -14.48 19.82
CA ASN A 247 4.29 -15.57 20.31
C ASN A 247 5.57 -15.76 19.47
N TRP A 248 5.51 -15.59 18.14
CA TRP A 248 6.74 -15.65 17.30
C TRP A 248 7.74 -14.58 17.72
N ILE A 249 7.26 -13.36 17.98
CA ILE A 249 8.10 -12.25 18.45
C ILE A 249 8.66 -12.55 19.85
N GLN A 250 7.82 -12.96 20.79
CA GLN A 250 8.21 -13.24 22.18
C GLN A 250 9.17 -14.44 22.31
N ASN A 251 9.06 -15.43 21.41
CA ASN A 251 9.97 -16.58 21.37
C ASN A 251 11.32 -16.25 20.71
N GLY A 252 11.51 -15.01 20.21
CA GLY A 252 12.73 -14.56 19.56
C GLY A 252 12.94 -15.15 18.16
N TYR A 253 11.87 -15.59 17.48
CA TYR A 253 11.96 -16.11 16.11
C TYR A 253 12.06 -15.02 15.07
N VAL A 254 11.67 -13.79 15.40
CA VAL A 254 11.56 -12.67 14.48
C VAL A 254 12.78 -11.77 14.58
N ASP A 255 13.41 -11.48 13.43
CA ASP A 255 14.50 -10.49 13.35
C ASP A 255 13.97 -9.10 13.74
N PRO A 256 14.68 -8.33 14.59
CA PRO A 256 14.26 -7.00 15.03
C PRO A 256 14.25 -5.96 13.88
N ASN A 257 14.77 -6.33 12.71
CA ASN A 257 14.86 -5.49 11.51
C ASN A 257 15.57 -4.15 11.77
N ILE A 258 16.79 -4.23 12.29
CA ILE A 258 17.68 -3.07 12.45
C ILE A 258 18.00 -2.48 11.06
N ASP A 259 18.13 -3.34 10.06
CA ASP A 259 18.28 -2.98 8.64
C ASP A 259 17.34 -3.83 7.77
N ASP A 260 17.25 -3.52 6.47
CA ASP A 260 16.43 -4.27 5.51
C ASP A 260 17.16 -5.48 4.88
N ALA A 261 18.31 -5.86 5.40
CA ALA A 261 19.20 -6.84 4.79
C ALA A 261 19.15 -8.23 5.43
N ALA A 262 18.31 -8.47 6.44
CA ALA A 262 18.30 -9.71 7.22
C ALA A 262 18.27 -10.96 6.34
N PHE A 263 17.34 -11.03 5.39
CA PHE A 263 17.20 -12.18 4.50
C PHE A 263 18.28 -12.24 3.41
N ALA A 264 18.60 -11.12 2.77
CA ALA A 264 19.64 -11.08 1.72
C ALA A 264 21.04 -11.43 2.23
N LYS A 265 21.31 -11.17 3.52
CA LYS A 265 22.55 -11.56 4.21
C LYS A 265 22.48 -12.93 4.89
N GLU A 266 21.46 -13.70 4.60
CA GLU A 266 21.23 -15.05 5.17
C GLU A 266 21.21 -15.09 6.71
N ARG A 267 20.88 -13.98 7.39
CA ARG A 267 20.70 -13.94 8.85
C ARG A 267 19.40 -14.63 9.30
N VAL A 268 18.42 -14.72 8.40
CA VAL A 268 17.15 -15.41 8.63
C VAL A 268 16.87 -16.38 7.48
N ALA A 269 16.10 -17.40 7.76
CA ALA A 269 15.72 -18.42 6.77
C ALA A 269 14.49 -18.05 5.94
N LEU A 270 13.62 -17.19 6.48
CA LEU A 270 12.33 -16.80 5.90
C LEU A 270 12.16 -15.29 5.92
N SER A 271 11.53 -14.72 4.88
CA SER A 271 11.11 -13.32 4.84
C SER A 271 9.68 -13.20 4.31
N TRP A 272 8.80 -12.61 5.12
CA TRP A 272 7.41 -12.33 4.78
C TRP A 272 7.31 -10.97 4.14
N VAL A 273 7.17 -10.92 2.81
CA VAL A 273 7.19 -9.65 2.07
C VAL A 273 6.62 -9.83 0.66
N GLY A 274 6.45 -8.73 -0.08
CA GLY A 274 5.92 -8.75 -1.45
C GLY A 274 6.99 -8.91 -2.54
N HIS A 275 6.55 -8.75 -3.78
CA HIS A 275 7.34 -8.94 -4.99
C HIS A 275 8.55 -7.99 -5.13
N TRP A 276 8.48 -6.80 -4.55
CA TRP A 276 9.48 -5.71 -4.75
C TRP A 276 10.90 -6.03 -4.28
N VAL A 277 11.06 -7.01 -3.39
CA VAL A 277 12.39 -7.45 -2.93
C VAL A 277 12.97 -8.57 -3.79
N TYR A 278 12.20 -9.14 -4.71
CA TYR A 278 12.61 -10.33 -5.47
C TYR A 278 13.96 -10.16 -6.17
N LYS A 279 14.18 -9.04 -6.83
CA LYS A 279 15.39 -8.77 -7.61
C LYS A 279 16.64 -8.83 -6.74
N ASP A 280 16.59 -8.24 -5.55
CA ASP A 280 17.70 -8.22 -4.62
C ASP A 280 17.90 -9.58 -3.97
N TYR A 281 16.83 -10.28 -3.62
CA TYR A 281 16.90 -11.61 -3.06
C TYR A 281 17.40 -12.64 -4.08
N ALA A 282 16.96 -12.54 -5.32
CA ALA A 282 17.45 -13.40 -6.41
C ALA A 282 18.94 -13.18 -6.69
N LYS A 283 19.41 -11.93 -6.63
CA LYS A 283 20.83 -11.61 -6.75
C LYS A 283 21.65 -12.16 -5.58
N ALA A 284 21.13 -12.08 -4.37
CA ALA A 284 21.83 -12.51 -3.16
C ALA A 284 21.88 -14.05 -3.03
N LEU A 285 20.76 -14.74 -3.21
CA LEU A 285 20.62 -16.16 -2.90
C LEU A 285 20.69 -17.09 -4.15
N GLY A 286 20.48 -16.56 -5.35
CA GLY A 286 20.50 -17.33 -6.60
C GLY A 286 19.57 -18.55 -6.53
N LYS A 287 20.11 -19.75 -6.80
CA LYS A 287 19.36 -21.03 -6.79
C LYS A 287 18.80 -21.42 -5.41
N ASN A 288 19.27 -20.80 -4.34
CA ASN A 288 18.79 -21.05 -2.99
C ASN A 288 17.53 -20.24 -2.65
N LEU A 289 17.14 -19.27 -3.48
CA LEU A 289 15.89 -18.56 -3.30
C LEU A 289 14.70 -19.44 -3.67
N VAL A 290 13.67 -19.46 -2.80
CA VAL A 290 12.34 -20.01 -3.10
C VAL A 290 11.27 -18.99 -2.73
N VAL A 291 10.19 -18.96 -3.52
CA VAL A 291 9.01 -18.12 -3.24
C VAL A 291 7.86 -19.07 -2.90
N LEU A 292 7.33 -18.93 -1.71
CA LEU A 292 6.36 -19.83 -1.10
C LEU A 292 5.04 -19.10 -0.83
N PRO A 293 3.90 -19.82 -0.82
CA PRO A 293 2.65 -19.24 -0.37
C PRO A 293 2.72 -18.90 1.13
N LEU A 294 1.97 -17.89 1.54
CA LEU A 294 1.77 -17.61 2.97
C LEU A 294 1.07 -18.78 3.66
N PRO A 295 1.31 -19.01 4.96
CA PRO A 295 0.70 -20.12 5.68
C PRO A 295 -0.84 -20.04 5.72
N ASN A 296 -1.47 -21.20 5.78
CA ASN A 296 -2.90 -21.35 5.96
C ASN A 296 -3.25 -21.44 7.47
N PHE A 297 -3.97 -20.44 7.96
CA PHE A 297 -4.41 -20.38 9.36
C PHE A 297 -5.83 -20.90 9.57
N GLY A 298 -6.41 -21.65 8.61
CA GLY A 298 -7.66 -22.36 8.76
C GLY A 298 -8.69 -22.12 7.62
N LYS A 299 -8.60 -20.98 6.91
CA LYS A 299 -9.49 -20.65 5.78
C LYS A 299 -8.74 -20.51 4.45
N GLY A 300 -7.66 -21.28 4.31
CA GLY A 300 -6.78 -21.26 3.15
C GLY A 300 -5.63 -20.24 3.31
N SER A 301 -4.59 -20.45 2.49
CA SER A 301 -3.56 -19.41 2.32
C SER A 301 -4.20 -18.17 1.71
N LYS A 302 -3.97 -17.03 2.32
CA LYS A 302 -4.46 -15.73 1.85
C LYS A 302 -3.28 -14.80 1.66
N THR A 303 -3.37 -13.95 0.65
CA THR A 303 -2.43 -12.85 0.41
C THR A 303 -3.19 -11.55 0.25
N ALA A 304 -2.54 -10.43 0.59
CA ALA A 304 -3.12 -9.14 0.28
C ALA A 304 -3.21 -8.95 -1.23
N GLN A 305 -4.23 -8.23 -1.65
CA GLN A 305 -4.36 -7.68 -2.99
C GLN A 305 -4.16 -6.18 -2.92
N GLY A 306 -3.64 -5.62 -3.94
CA GLY A 306 -3.58 -4.21 -4.07
C GLY A 306 -2.25 -3.75 -4.60
N SER A 307 -2.27 -2.51 -4.98
CA SER A 307 -1.12 -1.87 -5.53
C SER A 307 -1.36 -0.37 -5.55
N TRP A 308 -0.36 0.34 -6.05
CA TRP A 308 -0.48 1.75 -6.34
C TRP A 308 -1.37 1.96 -7.56
N ASN A 309 -2.34 2.83 -7.41
CA ASN A 309 -3.31 3.19 -8.43
C ASN A 309 -3.16 4.64 -8.83
N TRP A 310 -3.53 4.96 -10.06
CA TRP A 310 -3.46 6.29 -10.65
C TRP A 310 -4.86 6.85 -10.82
N GLY A 311 -5.11 8.03 -10.28
CA GLY A 311 -6.38 8.75 -10.41
C GLY A 311 -6.18 10.20 -10.82
N ILE A 312 -7.16 10.75 -11.53
CA ILE A 312 -7.20 12.15 -11.91
C ILE A 312 -7.98 12.92 -10.85
N THR A 313 -7.41 14.00 -10.33
CA THR A 313 -8.07 14.78 -9.29
C THR A 313 -9.09 15.76 -9.88
N LYS A 314 -10.02 16.23 -9.03
CA LYS A 314 -10.97 17.29 -9.40
C LYS A 314 -10.31 18.62 -9.75
N ASN A 315 -9.04 18.81 -9.36
CA ASN A 315 -8.29 20.04 -9.61
C ASN A 315 -7.65 20.06 -11.01
N CYS A 316 -7.61 18.91 -11.70
CA CYS A 316 -7.02 18.80 -13.04
C CYS A 316 -7.86 19.55 -14.07
N GLN A 317 -7.26 20.53 -14.72
CA GLN A 317 -7.92 21.36 -15.77
C GLN A 317 -7.92 20.64 -17.13
N ASP A 318 -6.84 19.94 -17.47
CA ASP A 318 -6.76 19.16 -18.72
C ASP A 318 -6.85 17.65 -18.43
N GLN A 319 -8.06 17.20 -18.14
CA GLN A 319 -8.37 15.80 -17.84
C GLN A 319 -8.05 14.86 -19.02
N LYS A 320 -8.15 15.36 -20.27
CA LYS A 320 -7.83 14.58 -21.47
C LYS A 320 -6.32 14.35 -21.60
N ALA A 321 -5.53 15.37 -21.34
CA ALA A 321 -4.07 15.23 -21.34
C ALA A 321 -3.60 14.33 -20.18
N ALA A 322 -4.21 14.46 -19.00
CA ALA A 322 -3.97 13.57 -17.87
C ALA A 322 -4.27 12.09 -18.22
N MET A 323 -5.41 11.83 -18.87
CA MET A 323 -5.75 10.46 -19.29
C MET A 323 -4.79 9.91 -20.34
N LYS A 324 -4.34 10.73 -21.31
CA LYS A 324 -3.31 10.31 -22.27
C LYS A 324 -2.01 9.86 -21.60
N PHE A 325 -1.59 10.54 -20.52
CA PHE A 325 -0.43 10.11 -19.76
C PHE A 325 -0.69 8.76 -19.05
N LEU A 326 -1.86 8.58 -18.44
CA LEU A 326 -2.21 7.30 -17.82
C LEU A 326 -2.29 6.17 -18.85
N GLU A 327 -2.87 6.42 -20.03
CA GLU A 327 -2.91 5.43 -21.12
C GLU A 327 -1.51 5.12 -21.68
N PHE A 328 -0.60 6.07 -21.68
CA PHE A 328 0.79 5.82 -22.03
C PHE A 328 1.44 4.86 -21.03
N LEU A 329 1.28 5.10 -19.71
CA LEU A 329 1.80 4.20 -18.68
C LEU A 329 1.19 2.78 -18.76
N LEU A 330 -0.02 2.65 -19.31
CA LEU A 330 -0.73 1.38 -19.47
C LEU A 330 -0.39 0.63 -20.77
N GLN A 331 0.48 1.17 -21.61
CA GLN A 331 0.96 0.45 -22.80
C GLN A 331 1.77 -0.78 -22.37
N PRO A 332 1.68 -1.91 -23.08
CA PRO A 332 2.31 -3.16 -22.66
C PRO A 332 3.81 -3.05 -22.38
N GLN A 333 4.56 -2.29 -23.17
CA GLN A 333 5.99 -2.08 -22.97
C GLN A 333 6.28 -1.28 -21.68
N GLU A 334 5.46 -0.28 -21.35
CA GLU A 334 5.62 0.54 -20.15
C GLU A 334 5.26 -0.25 -18.88
N VAL A 335 4.16 -0.99 -18.94
CA VAL A 335 3.76 -1.93 -17.87
C VAL A 335 4.83 -2.98 -17.61
N LEU A 336 5.41 -3.57 -18.68
CA LEU A 336 6.49 -4.55 -18.55
C LEU A 336 7.76 -3.93 -17.97
N ALA A 337 8.12 -2.71 -18.40
CA ALA A 337 9.29 -2.01 -17.88
C ALA A 337 9.16 -1.82 -16.36
N MET A 338 8.00 -1.35 -15.87
CA MET A 338 7.72 -1.17 -14.45
C MET A 338 7.68 -2.50 -13.71
N ALA A 339 6.98 -3.51 -14.22
CA ALA A 339 6.90 -4.84 -13.61
C ALA A 339 8.28 -5.53 -13.53
N ASN A 340 9.14 -5.34 -14.52
CA ASN A 340 10.51 -5.84 -14.48
C ASN A 340 11.39 -5.07 -13.47
N ALA A 341 11.10 -3.80 -13.21
CA ALA A 341 11.82 -3.00 -12.24
C ALA A 341 11.49 -3.39 -10.79
N ASN A 342 10.19 -3.56 -10.48
CA ASN A 342 9.70 -3.79 -9.12
C ASN A 342 9.23 -5.23 -8.85
N GLY A 343 9.28 -6.13 -9.85
CA GLY A 343 8.83 -7.51 -9.72
C GLY A 343 7.32 -7.69 -9.58
N ALA A 344 6.52 -6.63 -9.79
CA ALA A 344 5.06 -6.68 -9.64
C ALA A 344 4.35 -7.49 -10.73
N VAL A 345 3.12 -7.92 -10.46
CA VAL A 345 2.27 -8.56 -11.47
C VAL A 345 1.85 -7.50 -12.48
N PRO A 346 2.17 -7.62 -13.78
CA PRO A 346 1.74 -6.65 -14.79
C PRO A 346 0.23 -6.41 -14.76
N GLY A 347 -0.20 -5.14 -14.74
CA GLY A 347 -1.61 -4.77 -14.56
C GLY A 347 -2.49 -4.97 -15.81
N THR A 348 -1.91 -5.39 -16.94
CA THR A 348 -2.63 -5.59 -18.19
C THR A 348 -2.45 -7.01 -18.74
N LYS A 349 -3.47 -7.52 -19.45
CA LYS A 349 -3.48 -8.88 -20.00
C LYS A 349 -2.36 -9.10 -21.03
N ARG A 350 -2.11 -8.09 -21.89
CA ARG A 350 -1.05 -8.15 -22.90
C ARG A 350 0.34 -8.16 -22.26
N ALA A 351 0.56 -7.37 -21.22
CA ALA A 351 1.85 -7.32 -20.55
C ALA A 351 2.13 -8.61 -19.73
N ILE A 352 1.16 -9.12 -18.96
CA ILE A 352 1.36 -10.35 -18.19
C ILE A 352 1.65 -11.55 -19.09
N ALA A 353 1.02 -11.62 -20.26
CA ALA A 353 1.26 -12.70 -21.25
C ALA A 353 2.69 -12.67 -21.81
N GLN A 354 3.38 -11.55 -21.76
CA GLN A 354 4.75 -11.37 -22.24
C GLN A 354 5.81 -11.42 -21.13
N SER A 355 5.39 -11.49 -19.86
CA SER A 355 6.32 -11.42 -18.73
C SER A 355 7.00 -12.76 -18.44
N PRO A 356 8.33 -12.88 -18.54
CA PRO A 356 9.03 -14.10 -18.21
C PRO A 356 8.99 -14.41 -16.70
N LEU A 357 8.77 -13.41 -15.85
CA LEU A 357 8.65 -13.59 -14.40
C LEU A 357 7.38 -14.36 -14.03
N TYR A 358 6.32 -14.22 -14.83
CA TYR A 358 4.98 -14.73 -14.56
C TYR A 358 4.54 -15.87 -15.50
N ALA A 359 5.33 -16.21 -16.52
CA ALA A 359 5.12 -17.35 -17.40
C ALA A 359 5.06 -18.69 -16.61
N PRO A 360 4.53 -19.76 -17.18
CA PRO A 360 4.63 -21.09 -16.60
C PRO A 360 6.10 -21.42 -16.27
N GLY A 361 6.38 -21.79 -15.01
CA GLY A 361 7.71 -21.99 -14.49
C GLY A 361 8.51 -20.71 -14.16
N GLY A 362 7.94 -19.55 -14.37
CA GLY A 362 8.53 -18.26 -13.98
C GLY A 362 8.67 -18.12 -12.46
N PRO A 363 9.69 -17.40 -12.00
CA PRO A 363 10.07 -17.37 -10.58
C PRO A 363 9.05 -16.67 -9.67
N LEU A 364 8.19 -15.81 -10.23
CA LEU A 364 7.13 -15.08 -9.50
C LEU A 364 5.71 -15.56 -9.87
N ARG A 365 5.60 -16.70 -10.55
CA ARG A 365 4.34 -17.29 -10.97
C ARG A 365 3.33 -17.41 -9.82
N LEU A 366 3.82 -17.66 -8.60
CA LEU A 366 2.99 -17.75 -7.39
C LEU A 366 2.04 -16.55 -7.25
N PHE A 367 2.52 -15.31 -7.42
CA PHE A 367 1.72 -14.11 -7.23
C PHE A 367 0.57 -14.01 -8.25
N SER A 368 0.81 -14.35 -9.52
CA SER A 368 -0.26 -14.37 -10.52
C SER A 368 -1.24 -15.51 -10.29
N GLU A 369 -0.79 -16.66 -9.80
CA GLU A 369 -1.68 -17.78 -9.43
C GLU A 369 -2.59 -17.41 -8.25
N GLN A 370 -2.08 -16.73 -7.24
CA GLN A 370 -2.86 -16.22 -6.11
C GLN A 370 -4.00 -15.30 -6.58
N LEU A 371 -3.73 -14.40 -7.54
CA LEU A 371 -4.76 -13.53 -8.14
C LEU A 371 -5.82 -14.35 -8.90
N LEU A 372 -5.40 -15.32 -9.70
CA LEU A 372 -6.29 -16.11 -10.55
C LEU A 372 -7.14 -17.12 -9.77
N THR A 373 -6.67 -17.59 -8.61
CA THR A 373 -7.34 -18.61 -7.80
C THR A 373 -8.14 -18.06 -6.62
N GLY A 374 -8.30 -16.72 -6.51
CA GLY A 374 -9.10 -16.09 -5.46
C GLY A 374 -8.48 -16.19 -4.07
N GLN A 375 -7.16 -16.32 -3.98
CA GLN A 375 -6.44 -16.32 -2.71
C GLN A 375 -6.06 -14.90 -2.27
N THR A 376 -6.16 -13.94 -3.16
CA THR A 376 -5.99 -12.53 -2.82
C THR A 376 -7.22 -11.99 -2.09
N VAL A 377 -6.98 -11.20 -1.07
CA VAL A 377 -8.05 -10.50 -0.35
C VAL A 377 -7.82 -9.01 -0.48
N PRO A 378 -8.73 -8.28 -1.17
CA PRO A 378 -8.64 -6.84 -1.25
C PRO A 378 -8.81 -6.24 0.14
N ARG A 379 -8.10 -5.16 0.41
CA ARG A 379 -8.34 -4.37 1.63
C ARG A 379 -9.76 -3.78 1.62
N PRO A 380 -10.33 -3.39 2.77
CA PRO A 380 -11.73 -2.94 2.85
C PRO A 380 -12.11 -1.86 1.84
N GLN A 381 -13.18 -2.09 1.09
CA GLN A 381 -13.68 -1.19 0.04
C GLN A 381 -14.71 -0.20 0.61
N THR A 382 -14.24 0.68 1.48
CA THR A 382 -15.08 1.64 2.21
C THR A 382 -14.38 2.98 2.38
N PRO A 383 -15.11 4.11 2.42
CA PRO A 383 -14.55 5.41 2.78
C PRO A 383 -13.90 5.45 4.18
N ALA A 384 -14.27 4.54 5.08
CA ALA A 384 -13.67 4.38 6.40
C ALA A 384 -12.24 3.77 6.37
N TYR A 385 -11.72 3.39 5.19
CA TYR A 385 -10.43 2.71 5.12
C TYR A 385 -9.27 3.45 5.82
N PRO A 386 -9.14 4.78 5.76
CA PRO A 386 -8.06 5.49 6.47
C PRO A 386 -8.04 5.25 7.98
N VAL A 387 -9.19 5.21 8.64
CA VAL A 387 -9.26 4.90 10.08
C VAL A 387 -9.01 3.41 10.34
N ILE A 388 -9.52 2.53 9.47
CA ILE A 388 -9.32 1.07 9.59
C ILE A 388 -7.83 0.75 9.58
N THR A 389 -7.09 1.27 8.59
CA THR A 389 -5.66 1.00 8.49
C THR A 389 -4.87 1.60 9.65
N THR A 390 -5.19 2.83 10.08
CA THR A 390 -4.52 3.48 11.22
C THR A 390 -4.76 2.71 12.53
N ALA A 391 -6.00 2.31 12.80
CA ALA A 391 -6.34 1.57 14.01
C ALA A 391 -5.68 0.17 14.03
N PHE A 392 -5.62 -0.51 12.89
CA PHE A 392 -4.95 -1.82 12.81
C PHE A 392 -3.43 -1.70 12.98
N GLN A 393 -2.80 -0.66 12.39
CA GLN A 393 -1.37 -0.38 12.60
C GLN A 393 -1.04 -0.13 14.07
N GLU A 394 -1.88 0.65 14.77
CA GLU A 394 -1.71 0.89 16.20
C GLU A 394 -1.88 -0.41 17.01
N ALA A 395 -2.90 -1.22 16.69
CA ALA A 395 -3.09 -2.51 17.32
C ALA A 395 -1.89 -3.44 17.11
N PHE A 396 -1.37 -3.51 15.87
CA PHE A 396 -0.17 -4.30 15.56
C PHE A 396 1.03 -3.84 16.39
N ALA A 397 1.28 -2.54 16.46
CA ALA A 397 2.38 -1.99 17.26
C ALA A 397 2.23 -2.32 18.75
N ASN A 398 1.03 -2.20 19.30
CA ASN A 398 0.73 -2.55 20.68
C ASN A 398 0.94 -4.05 20.96
N ILE A 399 0.48 -4.92 20.05
CA ILE A 399 0.68 -6.38 20.14
C ILE A 399 2.17 -6.71 20.07
N ARG A 400 2.91 -6.11 19.12
CA ARG A 400 4.36 -6.27 19.00
C ARG A 400 5.09 -5.89 20.30
N ASN A 401 4.62 -4.85 20.98
CA ASN A 401 5.19 -4.34 22.24
C ASN A 401 4.68 -5.09 23.48
N GLY A 402 3.93 -6.17 23.33
CA GLY A 402 3.51 -7.06 24.41
C GLY A 402 2.17 -6.73 25.06
N LEU A 403 1.39 -5.78 24.52
CA LEU A 403 0.02 -5.58 25.00
C LEU A 403 -0.83 -6.83 24.72
N LYS A 404 -1.77 -7.15 25.62
CA LYS A 404 -2.72 -8.25 25.41
C LYS A 404 -3.45 -8.07 24.09
N VAL A 405 -3.42 -9.10 23.24
CA VAL A 405 -3.97 -9.07 21.88
C VAL A 405 -5.44 -8.65 21.86
N GLN A 406 -6.27 -9.25 22.74
CA GLN A 406 -7.68 -8.88 22.82
C GLN A 406 -7.86 -7.38 23.08
N ALA A 407 -7.14 -6.81 24.05
CA ALA A 407 -7.26 -5.40 24.39
C ALA A 407 -6.82 -4.47 23.25
N ALA A 408 -5.76 -4.84 22.51
CA ALA A 408 -5.31 -4.07 21.35
C ALA A 408 -6.34 -4.07 20.21
N LEU A 409 -6.94 -5.24 19.92
CA LEU A 409 -7.94 -5.39 18.87
C LEU A 409 -9.29 -4.78 19.28
N ASP A 410 -9.68 -4.84 20.56
CA ASP A 410 -10.88 -4.15 21.07
C ASP A 410 -10.77 -2.62 20.91
N LYS A 411 -9.60 -2.06 21.23
CA LYS A 411 -9.33 -0.64 21.03
C LYS A 411 -9.45 -0.26 19.56
N ALA A 412 -8.83 -1.02 18.66
CA ALA A 412 -8.91 -0.78 17.23
C ALA A 412 -10.35 -0.86 16.70
N THR A 413 -11.09 -1.87 17.13
CA THR A 413 -12.52 -2.05 16.80
C THR A 413 -13.34 -0.84 17.23
N THR A 414 -13.16 -0.40 18.48
CA THR A 414 -13.86 0.78 19.02
C THR A 414 -13.54 2.04 18.21
N THR A 415 -12.27 2.27 17.86
CA THR A 415 -11.83 3.42 17.06
C THR A 415 -12.50 3.42 15.68
N ILE A 416 -12.56 2.26 15.02
CA ILE A 416 -13.18 2.11 13.70
C ILE A 416 -14.69 2.35 13.78
N ASP A 417 -15.36 1.74 14.75
CA ASP A 417 -16.81 1.81 14.88
C ASP A 417 -17.29 3.23 15.26
N LEU A 418 -16.53 3.94 16.09
CA LEU A 418 -16.81 5.35 16.42
C LEU A 418 -16.65 6.26 15.20
N ASP A 419 -15.57 6.11 14.42
CA ASP A 419 -15.39 6.90 13.19
C ASP A 419 -16.54 6.68 12.20
N ILE A 420 -16.96 5.43 12.00
CA ILE A 420 -18.10 5.10 11.14
C ILE A 420 -19.38 5.75 11.66
N GLN A 421 -19.59 5.76 12.98
CA GLN A 421 -20.73 6.39 13.61
C GLN A 421 -20.69 7.92 13.43
N ASP A 422 -19.57 8.56 13.70
CA ASP A 422 -19.36 10.00 13.59
C ASP A 422 -19.59 10.50 12.15
N ASN A 423 -19.17 9.67 11.16
CA ASN A 423 -19.41 9.92 9.74
C ASN A 423 -20.77 9.38 9.25
N GLN A 424 -21.73 9.05 10.16
CA GLN A 424 -23.08 8.57 9.83
C GLN A 424 -23.08 7.34 8.88
N GLY A 425 -22.07 6.48 8.97
CA GLY A 425 -21.90 5.31 8.12
C GLY A 425 -21.43 5.64 6.69
N TYR A 426 -20.86 6.81 6.48
CA TYR A 426 -20.38 7.30 5.18
C TYR A 426 -21.47 7.33 4.11
N PRO A 427 -22.51 8.15 4.30
CA PRO A 427 -23.63 8.25 3.37
C PRO A 427 -23.17 8.71 1.99
N GLU A 428 -24.00 8.45 0.98
CA GLU A 428 -23.73 9.00 -0.34
C GLU A 428 -23.75 10.53 -0.30
N VAL A 429 -22.68 11.13 -0.78
CA VAL A 429 -22.67 12.56 -1.03
C VAL A 429 -23.57 12.80 -2.23
N LYS A 430 -24.77 13.34 -1.99
CA LYS A 430 -25.69 13.74 -3.06
C LYS A 430 -24.97 14.76 -3.94
N SER A 431 -24.82 14.42 -5.21
CA SER A 431 -24.29 15.35 -6.21
C SER A 431 -25.09 16.66 -6.11
N MET A 432 -24.44 17.79 -5.90
CA MET A 432 -25.08 19.12 -5.93
C MET A 432 -25.61 19.51 -7.33
N ALA A 433 -25.53 18.61 -8.29
CA ALA A 433 -25.97 18.83 -9.68
C ALA A 433 -27.50 18.86 -9.88
N SER A 434 -28.32 18.76 -8.84
CA SER A 434 -29.78 18.83 -8.94
C SER A 434 -30.40 20.13 -8.40
N LYS A 435 -29.61 21.21 -8.24
CA LYS A 435 -30.07 22.53 -7.86
C LYS A 435 -29.47 23.62 -8.76
N LEU A 436 -29.63 23.51 -10.05
CA LEU A 436 -29.52 24.61 -11.02
C LEU A 436 -30.59 24.45 -12.06
#